data_12c646d1dd892f7778e72811d627d1cd
#
_entry.id   12c646d1dd892f7778e72811d627d1cd
#
_cell.length_a   1.000
_cell.length_b   1.000
_cell.length_c   1.000
_cell.angle_alpha   90.00
_cell.angle_beta   90.00
_cell.angle_gamma   90.00
#
_symmetry.space_group_name_H-M   'P 1'
#
loop_
_entity.id
_entity.type
_entity.pdbx_description
1 polymer ?
#
loop_
_entity_poly.entity_id
_entity_poly.type
_entity_poly.pdbx_seq_one_letter_code
_entity_poly.pdbx_strand_id
1 'polypeptide(L)'
;MIQHKIQIPSELLSSIFGTYDSNIRKIEDEYKVSIVNRGDDVVISGEEGGVLKAKTVVNALINLAKSGQIIEEQNVNYIVSETNDNNATQLNDINDDFICLTMNGRALRPKTLGQKKYVDSIRKNTIVFGVGPAGTGKTYLAMAMAITAFKNNEVNRIILTRPAIEAGEN
;
A
#
# COMPACT_ATOMS: atom_id res chain seq x y z
N MET A 1 -24.89 -14.59 11.94
CA MET A 1 -24.37 -14.22 10.62
C MET A 1 -24.92 -12.87 10.24
N ILE A 2 -24.07 -11.94 9.88
CA ILE A 2 -24.47 -10.63 9.34
C ILE A 2 -24.09 -10.55 7.87
N GLN A 3 -24.77 -9.65 7.15
CA GLN A 3 -24.43 -9.33 5.75
C GLN A 3 -24.16 -7.84 5.63
N HIS A 4 -23.13 -7.50 4.89
CA HIS A 4 -22.80 -6.12 4.55
C HIS A 4 -22.69 -5.96 3.04
N LYS A 5 -23.30 -4.90 2.48
CA LYS A 5 -23.24 -4.60 1.06
C LYS A 5 -22.29 -3.44 0.80
N ILE A 6 -21.48 -3.56 -0.23
CA ILE A 6 -20.54 -2.53 -0.68
C ILE A 6 -20.79 -2.33 -2.18
N GLN A 7 -21.00 -1.09 -2.60
CA GLN A 7 -21.06 -0.75 -4.02
C GLN A 7 -19.65 -0.59 -4.57
N ILE A 8 -19.35 -1.33 -5.63
CA ILE A 8 -18.07 -1.28 -6.34
C ILE A 8 -18.37 -0.96 -7.81
N PRO A 9 -17.78 0.12 -8.38
CA PRO A 9 -17.90 0.37 -9.81
C PRO A 9 -17.47 -0.85 -10.63
N SER A 10 -18.26 -1.23 -11.63
CA SER A 10 -18.02 -2.44 -12.44
C SER A 10 -16.63 -2.46 -13.09
N GLU A 11 -16.10 -1.29 -13.46
CA GLU A 11 -14.77 -1.10 -14.01
C GLU A 11 -13.62 -1.47 -13.04
N LEU A 12 -13.86 -1.42 -11.73
CA LEU A 12 -12.87 -1.74 -10.70
C LEU A 12 -12.96 -3.19 -10.20
N LEU A 13 -14.04 -3.90 -10.49
CA LEU A 13 -14.28 -5.26 -9.99
C LEU A 13 -13.14 -6.20 -10.33
N SER A 14 -12.71 -6.24 -11.59
CA SER A 14 -11.63 -7.15 -12.03
C SER A 14 -10.31 -6.87 -11.32
N SER A 15 -9.99 -5.61 -11.06
CA SER A 15 -8.77 -5.21 -10.33
C SER A 15 -8.83 -5.60 -8.86
N ILE A 16 -10.00 -5.43 -8.22
CA ILE A 16 -10.21 -5.73 -6.80
C ILE A 16 -10.28 -7.23 -6.57
N PHE A 17 -11.00 -7.97 -7.43
CA PHE A 17 -11.14 -9.42 -7.31
C PHE A 17 -9.85 -10.15 -7.63
N GLY A 18 -9.03 -9.59 -8.56
CA GLY A 18 -7.81 -10.21 -9.03
C GLY A 18 -8.06 -11.35 -10.02
N THR A 19 -6.99 -11.92 -10.54
CA THR A 19 -7.06 -13.04 -11.48
C THR A 19 -7.67 -14.26 -10.79
N TYR A 20 -8.76 -14.81 -11.35
CA TYR A 20 -9.52 -15.93 -10.76
C TYR A 20 -9.97 -15.69 -9.32
N ASP A 21 -10.35 -14.46 -9.00
CA ASP A 21 -10.81 -14.02 -7.67
C ASP A 21 -9.77 -14.24 -6.56
N SER A 22 -8.48 -14.28 -6.92
CA SER A 22 -7.40 -14.60 -5.99
C SER A 22 -7.35 -13.68 -4.77
N ASN A 23 -7.61 -12.39 -4.95
CA ASN A 23 -7.62 -11.41 -3.86
C ASN A 23 -8.79 -11.64 -2.90
N ILE A 24 -9.96 -11.93 -3.47
CA ILE A 24 -11.18 -12.17 -2.69
C ILE A 24 -11.09 -13.47 -1.90
N ARG A 25 -10.65 -14.57 -2.54
CA ARG A 25 -10.44 -15.85 -1.85
C ARG A 25 -9.52 -15.72 -0.65
N LYS A 26 -8.45 -14.93 -0.78
CA LYS A 26 -7.53 -14.67 0.32
C LYS A 26 -8.20 -13.96 1.49
N ILE A 27 -9.06 -12.98 1.22
CA ILE A 27 -9.82 -12.26 2.24
C ILE A 27 -10.84 -13.19 2.90
N GLU A 28 -11.53 -14.01 2.10
CA GLU A 28 -12.48 -15.02 2.58
C GLU A 28 -11.82 -16.03 3.51
N ASP A 29 -10.67 -16.56 3.10
CA ASP A 29 -9.89 -17.54 3.87
C ASP A 29 -9.37 -16.95 5.18
N GLU A 30 -8.88 -15.71 5.18
CA GLU A 30 -8.33 -15.04 6.36
C GLU A 30 -9.41 -14.74 7.40
N TYR A 31 -10.54 -14.17 6.96
CA TYR A 31 -11.59 -13.69 7.88
C TYR A 31 -12.76 -14.65 8.03
N LYS A 32 -12.74 -15.80 7.36
CA LYS A 32 -13.82 -16.81 7.37
C LYS A 32 -15.18 -16.21 7.00
N VAL A 33 -15.18 -15.42 5.95
CA VAL A 33 -16.36 -14.77 5.37
C VAL A 33 -16.61 -15.27 3.95
N SER A 34 -17.79 -15.01 3.41
CA SER A 34 -18.09 -15.22 1.98
C SER A 34 -18.33 -13.86 1.33
N ILE A 35 -17.70 -13.65 0.17
CA ILE A 35 -17.77 -12.39 -0.60
C ILE A 35 -18.26 -12.71 -2.00
N VAL A 36 -19.48 -12.26 -2.31
CA VAL A 36 -20.15 -12.58 -3.56
C VAL A 36 -20.54 -11.30 -4.29
N ASN A 37 -20.21 -11.25 -5.57
CA ASN A 37 -20.71 -10.18 -6.45
C ASN A 37 -22.17 -10.47 -6.86
N ARG A 38 -23.08 -9.51 -6.63
CA ARG A 38 -24.48 -9.56 -7.01
C ARG A 38 -24.85 -8.31 -7.80
N GLY A 39 -24.53 -8.30 -9.08
CA GLY A 39 -24.76 -7.14 -9.94
C GLY A 39 -23.85 -5.97 -9.56
N ASP A 40 -24.44 -4.86 -9.12
CA ASP A 40 -23.69 -3.66 -8.72
C ASP A 40 -23.22 -3.68 -7.25
N ASP A 41 -23.64 -4.70 -6.48
CA ASP A 41 -23.33 -4.85 -5.07
C ASP A 41 -22.39 -6.05 -4.84
N VAL A 42 -21.36 -5.85 -4.04
CA VAL A 42 -20.58 -6.92 -3.44
C VAL A 42 -21.09 -7.17 -2.01
N VAL A 43 -21.51 -8.39 -1.75
CA VAL A 43 -22.08 -8.80 -0.45
C VAL A 43 -21.05 -9.60 0.33
N ILE A 44 -20.71 -9.13 1.52
CA ILE A 44 -19.85 -9.83 2.48
C ILE A 44 -20.74 -10.44 3.56
N SER A 45 -20.63 -11.74 3.81
CA SER A 45 -21.43 -12.47 4.80
C SER A 45 -20.56 -13.35 5.68
N GLY A 46 -20.87 -13.38 6.99
CA GLY A 46 -20.11 -14.15 7.96
C GLY A 46 -20.39 -13.76 9.41
N GLU A 47 -19.44 -14.01 10.30
CA GLU A 47 -19.45 -13.49 11.66
C GLU A 47 -19.12 -11.99 11.67
N GLU A 48 -19.65 -11.26 12.66
CA GLU A 48 -19.55 -9.79 12.72
C GLU A 48 -18.11 -9.29 12.66
N GLY A 49 -17.22 -9.86 13.46
CA GLY A 49 -15.80 -9.46 13.48
C GLY A 49 -15.08 -9.68 12.15
N GLY A 50 -15.34 -10.82 11.50
CA GLY A 50 -14.80 -11.14 10.17
C GLY A 50 -15.32 -10.21 9.09
N VAL A 51 -16.64 -9.94 9.09
CA VAL A 51 -17.29 -9.05 8.11
C VAL A 51 -16.76 -7.63 8.23
N LEU A 52 -16.55 -7.10 9.45
CA LEU A 52 -16.00 -5.76 9.66
C LEU A 52 -14.58 -5.63 9.14
N LYS A 53 -13.72 -6.62 9.42
CA LYS A 53 -12.33 -6.65 8.92
C LYS A 53 -12.30 -6.79 7.39
N ALA A 54 -13.05 -7.73 6.82
CA ALA A 54 -13.14 -7.91 5.38
C ALA A 54 -13.64 -6.65 4.68
N LYS A 55 -14.65 -5.97 5.23
CA LYS A 55 -15.13 -4.67 4.75
C LYS A 55 -14.02 -3.64 4.70
N THR A 56 -13.21 -3.53 5.75
CA THR A 56 -12.09 -2.59 5.82
C THR A 56 -11.08 -2.87 4.73
N VAL A 57 -10.69 -4.14 4.53
CA VAL A 57 -9.78 -4.53 3.45
C VAL A 57 -10.35 -4.22 2.08
N VAL A 58 -11.59 -4.59 1.80
CA VAL A 58 -12.24 -4.31 0.51
C VAL A 58 -12.30 -2.81 0.23
N ASN A 59 -12.65 -1.98 1.22
CA ASN A 59 -12.66 -0.52 1.06
C ASN A 59 -11.25 0.04 0.77
N ALA A 60 -10.22 -0.48 1.41
CA ALA A 60 -8.84 -0.08 1.12
C ALA A 60 -8.43 -0.46 -0.31
N LEU A 61 -8.82 -1.64 -0.80
CA LEU A 61 -8.59 -2.04 -2.20
C LEU A 61 -9.36 -1.16 -3.19
N ILE A 62 -10.60 -0.76 -2.88
CA ILE A 62 -11.38 0.19 -3.69
C ILE A 62 -10.64 1.53 -3.80
N ASN A 63 -10.11 2.04 -2.69
CA ASN A 63 -9.37 3.30 -2.68
C ASN A 63 -8.07 3.21 -3.51
N LEU A 64 -7.34 2.09 -3.42
CA LEU A 64 -6.17 1.83 -4.26
C LEU A 64 -6.54 1.78 -5.75
N ALA A 65 -7.60 1.06 -6.12
CA ALA A 65 -8.07 0.98 -7.50
C ALA A 65 -8.48 2.35 -8.05
N LYS A 66 -9.23 3.14 -7.25
CA LYS A 66 -9.64 4.52 -7.62
C LYS A 66 -8.45 5.45 -7.82
N SER A 67 -7.34 5.26 -7.11
CA SER A 67 -6.11 6.04 -7.31
C SER A 67 -5.29 5.61 -8.54
N GLY A 68 -5.78 4.66 -9.33
CA GLY A 68 -5.12 4.13 -10.53
C GLY A 68 -3.93 3.24 -10.24
N GLN A 69 -3.78 2.73 -9.01
CA GLN A 69 -2.74 1.78 -8.66
C GLN A 69 -3.13 0.36 -9.07
N ILE A 70 -2.16 -0.39 -9.56
CA ILE A 70 -2.33 -1.83 -9.83
C ILE A 70 -2.35 -2.54 -8.48
N ILE A 71 -3.40 -3.33 -8.23
CA ILE A 71 -3.50 -4.16 -7.03
C ILE A 71 -2.68 -5.43 -7.27
N GLU A 72 -1.55 -5.52 -6.59
CA GLU A 72 -0.69 -6.70 -6.56
C GLU A 72 -0.99 -7.53 -5.30
N GLU A 73 -0.65 -8.81 -5.32
CA GLU A 73 -0.83 -9.69 -4.16
C GLU A 73 -0.16 -9.16 -2.89
N GLN A 74 0.99 -8.49 -3.03
CA GLN A 74 1.70 -7.84 -1.92
C GLN A 74 0.87 -6.74 -1.25
N ASN A 75 0.09 -5.98 -2.03
CA ASN A 75 -0.80 -4.95 -1.50
C ASN A 75 -1.91 -5.58 -0.64
N VAL A 76 -2.50 -6.69 -1.12
CA VAL A 76 -3.55 -7.40 -0.39
C VAL A 76 -3.01 -7.96 0.92
N ASN A 77 -1.85 -8.64 0.88
CA ASN A 77 -1.18 -9.17 2.07
C ASN A 77 -0.91 -8.09 3.12
N TYR A 78 -0.41 -6.95 2.66
CA TYR A 78 -0.11 -5.82 3.52
C TYR A 78 -1.37 -5.26 4.19
N ILE A 79 -2.44 -5.01 3.42
CA ILE A 79 -3.70 -4.47 3.95
C ILE A 79 -4.32 -5.44 4.95
N VAL A 80 -4.28 -6.74 4.67
CA VAL A 80 -4.76 -7.79 5.58
C VAL A 80 -3.99 -7.76 6.90
N SER A 81 -2.64 -7.71 6.86
CA SER A 81 -1.82 -7.64 8.07
C SER A 81 -2.09 -6.39 8.91
N GLU A 82 -2.15 -5.20 8.28
CA GLU A 82 -2.45 -3.95 8.97
C GLU A 82 -3.86 -3.92 9.58
N THR A 83 -4.83 -4.57 8.91
CA THR A 83 -6.19 -4.69 9.43
C THR A 83 -6.23 -5.60 10.66
N ASN A 84 -5.41 -6.64 10.70
CA ASN A 84 -5.29 -7.52 11.87
C ASN A 84 -4.64 -6.81 13.07
N ASP A 85 -3.69 -5.90 12.82
CA ASP A 85 -2.98 -5.11 13.83
C ASP A 85 -3.78 -3.85 14.30
N ASN A 86 -5.05 -3.71 13.88
CA ASN A 86 -5.92 -2.55 14.15
C ASN A 86 -5.39 -1.20 13.65
N ASN A 87 -4.48 -1.18 12.68
CA ASN A 87 -3.93 0.04 12.06
C ASN A 87 -4.74 0.51 10.83
N ALA A 88 -5.87 -0.10 10.56
CA ALA A 88 -6.67 0.08 9.34
C ALA A 88 -7.10 1.53 9.05
N THR A 89 -7.27 2.36 10.07
CA THR A 89 -7.65 3.77 9.92
C THR A 89 -6.56 4.63 9.28
N GLN A 90 -5.29 4.20 9.36
CA GLN A 90 -4.14 4.93 8.79
C GLN A 90 -3.87 4.56 7.31
N LEU A 91 -4.53 3.53 6.77
CA LEU A 91 -4.35 3.11 5.38
C LEU A 91 -4.88 4.14 4.36
N ASN A 92 -5.89 4.92 4.73
CA ASN A 92 -6.44 5.97 3.87
C ASN A 92 -5.47 7.15 3.67
N ASP A 93 -4.62 7.44 4.67
CA ASP A 93 -3.67 8.55 4.63
C ASP A 93 -2.47 8.30 3.71
N ILE A 94 -2.22 7.03 3.32
CA ILE A 94 -1.09 6.67 2.45
C ILE A 94 -1.33 7.13 1.00
N ASN A 95 -2.59 7.20 0.56
CA ASN A 95 -2.94 7.50 -0.82
C ASN A 95 -2.66 8.96 -1.23
N ASP A 96 -2.61 9.90 -0.28
CA ASP A 96 -2.40 11.32 -0.55
C ASP A 96 -0.91 11.73 -0.56
N ASP A 97 0.00 10.85 -0.14
CA ASP A 97 1.44 11.14 -0.04
C ASP A 97 2.18 10.98 -1.37
N PHE A 98 1.93 11.91 -2.28
CA PHE A 98 2.70 12.00 -3.52
C PHE A 98 4.16 12.42 -3.26
N ILE A 99 5.12 11.69 -3.83
CA ILE A 99 6.55 12.02 -3.78
C ILE A 99 6.96 12.67 -5.11
N CYS A 100 6.82 11.94 -6.22
CA CYS A 100 7.18 12.45 -7.55
C CYS A 100 6.52 11.59 -8.64
N LEU A 101 6.65 12.01 -9.90
CA LEU A 101 6.37 11.17 -11.06
C LEU A 101 7.63 10.41 -11.47
N THR A 102 7.48 9.13 -11.77
CA THR A 102 8.51 8.31 -12.42
C THR A 102 8.67 8.76 -13.88
N MET A 103 9.73 8.31 -14.57
CA MET A 103 9.94 8.61 -15.99
C MET A 103 8.78 8.15 -16.88
N ASN A 104 8.05 7.13 -16.47
CA ASN A 104 6.87 6.61 -17.18
C ASN A 104 5.57 7.34 -16.79
N GLY A 105 5.64 8.48 -16.13
CA GLY A 105 4.48 9.29 -15.72
C GLY A 105 3.67 8.71 -14.56
N ARG A 106 4.14 7.64 -13.90
CA ARG A 106 3.44 7.03 -12.77
C ARG A 106 3.75 7.78 -11.48
N ALA A 107 2.72 8.05 -10.69
CA ALA A 107 2.89 8.66 -9.37
C ALA A 107 3.61 7.70 -8.41
N LEU A 108 4.71 8.17 -7.81
CA LEU A 108 5.41 7.46 -6.77
C LEU A 108 4.87 7.90 -5.40
N ARG A 109 4.45 6.91 -4.60
CA ARG A 109 3.88 7.09 -3.27
C ARG A 109 4.41 6.00 -2.33
N PRO A 110 4.43 6.24 -1.01
CA PRO A 110 4.62 5.16 -0.05
C PRO A 110 3.54 4.09 -0.24
N LYS A 111 3.92 2.82 -0.19
CA LYS A 111 2.98 1.69 -0.31
C LYS A 111 2.62 1.09 1.06
N THR A 112 3.34 1.45 2.12
CA THR A 112 3.17 0.93 3.48
C THR A 112 3.29 2.05 4.50
N LEU A 113 2.73 1.84 5.71
CA LEU A 113 2.88 2.79 6.84
C LEU A 113 4.34 3.01 7.21
N GLY A 114 5.17 1.96 7.19
CA GLY A 114 6.61 2.07 7.44
C GLY A 114 7.30 2.95 6.40
N GLN A 115 6.96 2.81 5.12
CA GLN A 115 7.46 3.67 4.05
C GLN A 115 6.97 5.12 4.21
N LYS A 116 5.69 5.32 4.59
CA LYS A 116 5.14 6.65 4.88
C LYS A 116 5.91 7.32 6.02
N LYS A 117 6.07 6.64 7.16
CA LYS A 117 6.85 7.14 8.30
C LYS A 117 8.28 7.51 7.90
N TYR A 118 8.91 6.70 7.03
CA TYR A 118 10.25 6.97 6.52
C TYR A 118 10.29 8.22 5.63
N VAL A 119 9.37 8.37 4.70
CA VAL A 119 9.25 9.56 3.84
C VAL A 119 8.97 10.81 4.68
N ASP A 120 8.05 10.74 5.64
CA ASP A 120 7.76 11.84 6.55
C ASP A 120 8.96 12.23 7.42
N SER A 121 9.75 11.22 7.84
CA SER A 121 11.00 11.46 8.57
C SER A 121 12.03 12.19 7.72
N ILE A 122 12.18 11.83 6.44
CA ILE A 122 13.09 12.51 5.50
C ILE A 122 12.66 13.97 5.29
N ARG A 123 11.35 14.23 5.20
CA ARG A 123 10.83 15.61 5.04
C ARG A 123 11.10 16.50 6.25
N LYS A 124 11.12 15.93 7.46
CA LYS A 124 11.15 16.68 8.71
C LYS A 124 12.51 16.79 9.36
N ASN A 125 13.47 15.93 8.98
CA ASN A 125 14.75 15.81 9.67
C ASN A 125 15.92 15.92 8.71
N THR A 126 17.01 16.51 9.18
CA THR A 126 18.26 16.66 8.40
C THR A 126 19.00 15.33 8.22
N ILE A 127 18.95 14.44 9.21
CA ILE A 127 19.60 13.13 9.20
C ILE A 127 18.55 12.08 9.53
N VAL A 128 18.45 11.03 8.68
CA VAL A 128 17.50 9.93 8.84
C VAL A 128 18.21 8.59 8.62
N PHE A 129 17.98 7.66 9.52
CA PHE A 129 18.44 6.28 9.42
C PHE A 129 17.27 5.37 9.00
N GLY A 130 17.41 4.73 7.83
CA GLY A 130 16.45 3.73 7.36
C GLY A 130 16.92 2.32 7.73
N VAL A 131 16.33 1.72 8.76
CA VAL A 131 16.64 0.36 9.22
C VAL A 131 15.48 -0.58 8.88
N GLY A 132 15.79 -1.76 8.38
CA GLY A 132 14.80 -2.78 8.05
C GLY A 132 15.30 -3.81 7.03
N PRO A 133 14.53 -4.88 6.75
CA PRO A 133 14.91 -5.96 5.84
C PRO A 133 15.23 -5.49 4.42
N ALA A 134 15.97 -6.31 3.68
CA ALA A 134 16.22 -6.08 2.26
C ALA A 134 14.90 -6.05 1.47
N GLY A 135 14.87 -5.36 0.34
CA GLY A 135 13.69 -5.30 -0.53
C GLY A 135 12.54 -4.40 -0.07
N THR A 136 12.60 -3.77 1.10
CA THR A 136 11.53 -2.89 1.62
C THR A 136 11.47 -1.49 1.00
N GLY A 137 12.32 -1.19 0.01
CA GLY A 137 12.30 0.08 -0.74
C GLY A 137 13.01 1.26 -0.08
N LYS A 138 13.80 1.05 0.98
CA LYS A 138 14.51 2.12 1.70
C LYS A 138 15.34 3.02 0.79
N THR A 139 16.28 2.44 0.06
CA THR A 139 17.15 3.18 -0.86
C THR A 139 16.36 3.82 -2.00
N TYR A 140 15.38 3.11 -2.52
CA TYR A 140 14.53 3.62 -3.61
C TYR A 140 13.76 4.88 -3.19
N LEU A 141 13.15 4.88 -2.02
CA LEU A 141 12.42 6.04 -1.48
C LEU A 141 13.36 7.18 -1.13
N ALA A 142 14.52 6.89 -0.53
CA ALA A 142 15.54 7.92 -0.27
C ALA A 142 15.99 8.62 -1.55
N MET A 143 16.24 7.86 -2.63
CA MET A 143 16.59 8.43 -3.93
C MET A 143 15.48 9.27 -4.53
N ALA A 144 14.23 8.79 -4.45
CA ALA A 144 13.08 9.54 -4.93
C ALA A 144 12.94 10.89 -4.21
N MET A 145 13.10 10.88 -2.89
CA MET A 145 13.08 12.11 -2.08
C MET A 145 14.24 13.04 -2.43
N ALA A 146 15.46 12.51 -2.59
CA ALA A 146 16.64 13.30 -2.98
C ALA A 146 16.46 13.94 -4.37
N ILE A 147 15.94 13.19 -5.35
CA ILE A 147 15.65 13.70 -6.70
C ILE A 147 14.57 14.78 -6.64
N THR A 148 13.54 14.60 -5.80
CA THR A 148 12.48 15.59 -5.62
C THR A 148 13.05 16.89 -5.04
N ALA A 149 13.84 16.82 -3.98
CA ALA A 149 14.50 17.96 -3.36
C ALA A 149 15.44 18.68 -4.35
N PHE A 150 16.17 17.92 -5.19
CA PHE A 150 17.04 18.50 -6.23
C PHE A 150 16.21 19.20 -7.32
N LYS A 151 15.12 18.61 -7.80
CA LYS A 151 14.22 19.22 -8.80
C LYS A 151 13.54 20.50 -8.28
N ASN A 152 13.24 20.53 -6.98
CA ASN A 152 12.66 21.70 -6.32
C ASN A 152 13.70 22.78 -5.95
N ASN A 153 14.98 22.59 -6.29
CA ASN A 153 16.09 23.47 -5.91
C ASN A 153 16.27 23.63 -4.39
N GLU A 154 15.81 22.66 -3.60
CA GLU A 154 16.03 22.61 -2.15
C GLU A 154 17.48 22.23 -1.82
N VAL A 155 18.13 21.48 -2.72
CA VAL A 155 19.53 21.08 -2.64
C VAL A 155 20.23 21.28 -3.98
N ASN A 156 21.54 21.60 -3.95
CA ASN A 156 22.33 21.90 -5.15
C ASN A 156 22.96 20.66 -5.79
N ARG A 157 23.03 19.55 -5.06
CA ARG A 157 23.64 18.29 -5.53
C ARG A 157 23.17 17.12 -4.70
N ILE A 158 23.23 15.92 -5.29
CA ILE A 158 23.00 14.63 -4.64
C ILE A 158 24.34 13.91 -4.56
N ILE A 159 24.72 13.42 -3.39
CA ILE A 159 25.91 12.62 -3.17
C ILE A 159 25.47 11.22 -2.76
N LEU A 160 25.86 10.21 -3.54
CA LEU A 160 25.67 8.80 -3.24
C LEU A 160 26.98 8.20 -2.80
N THR A 161 26.96 7.54 -1.65
CA THR A 161 28.14 6.84 -1.14
C THR A 161 27.75 5.44 -0.70
N ARG A 162 28.60 4.49 -0.97
CA ARG A 162 28.49 3.10 -0.53
C ARG A 162 29.87 2.62 -0.07
N PRO A 163 29.99 1.89 1.03
CA PRO A 163 31.24 1.25 1.42
C PRO A 163 31.78 0.37 0.28
N ALA A 164 33.09 0.35 0.09
CA ALA A 164 33.75 -0.49 -0.91
C ALA A 164 33.65 -1.99 -0.57
N ILE A 165 33.47 -2.29 0.71
CA ILE A 165 33.31 -3.65 1.26
C ILE A 165 32.00 -3.66 2.06
N GLU A 166 31.09 -4.55 1.75
CA GLU A 166 29.88 -4.74 2.54
C GLU A 166 30.20 -5.53 3.82
N ALA A 167 29.53 -5.17 4.92
CA ALA A 167 29.69 -5.91 6.18
C ALA A 167 29.18 -7.35 5.98
N GLY A 168 30.11 -8.33 6.06
CA GLY A 168 29.82 -9.76 5.86
C GLY A 168 30.36 -10.37 4.57
N GLU A 169 30.98 -9.60 3.67
CA GLU A 169 31.76 -10.11 2.55
C GLU A 169 33.24 -10.24 2.99
N ASN A 170 33.70 -11.48 3.09
CA ASN A 170 35.12 -11.85 3.24
C ASN A 170 35.70 -12.20 1.87
#